data_66b56b8d11a05d35bf6d36e040d11154
#
_entry.id   66b56b8d11a05d35bf6d36e040d11154
#
_cell.length_a   1.000
_cell.length_b   1.000
_cell.length_c   1.000
_cell.angle_alpha   90.00
_cell.angle_beta   90.00
_cell.angle_gamma   90.00
#
_symmetry.space_group_name_H-M   'P 1'
#
loop_
_entity.id
_entity.type
_entity.pdbx_description
1 polymer ?
#
loop_
_entity_poly.entity_id
_entity_poly.type
_entity_poly.pdbx_seq_one_letter_code
_entity_poly.pdbx_strand_id
1 'polypeptide(L)'
;MPIDEATQAAVHALWEAGTRHGRPPAPVPEADPWDASDVDGSADALDTARGRVSVLFDGSPSLVVHLHRDGRDTVRVEDVVDLDVPRRDLAAVVEALLVGRARRRPTVRGFLGNLLGVLLSNPAPSDLVVRVGGEDGSAPREYDGPVLMAAPLSGWLMSLPVED
;
A
#
# COMPACT_ATOMS: atom_id res chain seq x y z
N MET A 1 -13.69 -3.10 21.47
CA MET A 1 -12.68 -4.07 21.88
C MET A 1 -11.34 -3.34 21.93
N PRO A 2 -10.52 -3.45 22.97
CA PRO A 2 -9.25 -2.72 23.03
C PRO A 2 -8.32 -3.21 21.91
N ILE A 3 -7.61 -2.26 21.30
CA ILE A 3 -6.56 -2.52 20.33
C ILE A 3 -5.41 -3.23 21.08
N ASP A 4 -4.86 -4.29 20.51
CA ASP A 4 -3.74 -5.01 21.11
C ASP A 4 -2.44 -4.17 21.08
N GLU A 5 -1.51 -4.49 21.99
CA GLU A 5 -0.27 -3.75 22.17
C GLU A 5 0.59 -3.71 20.92
N ALA A 6 0.62 -4.80 20.15
CA ALA A 6 1.40 -4.88 18.92
C ALA A 6 0.82 -3.95 17.84
N THR A 7 -0.49 -3.84 17.75
CA THR A 7 -1.16 -2.90 16.84
C THR A 7 -0.93 -1.44 17.28
N GLN A 8 -0.98 -1.16 18.61
CA GLN A 8 -0.67 0.19 19.11
C GLN A 8 0.78 0.60 18.78
N ALA A 9 1.73 -0.31 19.01
CA ALA A 9 3.14 -0.07 18.68
C ALA A 9 3.33 0.19 17.17
N ALA A 10 2.64 -0.55 16.30
CA ALA A 10 2.70 -0.33 14.87
C ALA A 10 2.13 1.04 14.46
N VAL A 11 0.99 1.44 15.02
CA VAL A 11 0.41 2.78 14.78
C VAL A 11 1.40 3.86 15.20
N HIS A 12 2.03 3.71 16.36
CA HIS A 12 3.03 4.68 16.84
C HIS A 12 4.23 4.77 15.89
N ALA A 13 4.77 3.63 15.44
CA ALA A 13 5.87 3.60 14.47
C ALA A 13 5.51 4.25 13.13
N LEU A 14 4.27 4.08 12.65
CA LEU A 14 3.75 4.75 11.46
C LEU A 14 3.64 6.27 11.65
N TRP A 15 3.19 6.73 12.83
CA TRP A 15 3.14 8.14 13.19
C TRP A 15 4.53 8.77 13.21
N GLU A 16 5.51 8.10 13.80
CA GLU A 16 6.90 8.56 13.81
C GLU A 16 7.47 8.65 12.40
N ALA A 17 7.26 7.60 11.58
CA ALA A 17 7.72 7.57 10.19
C ALA A 17 7.14 8.73 9.38
N GLY A 18 5.82 8.93 9.44
CA GLY A 18 5.17 10.03 8.73
C GLY A 18 5.61 11.41 9.21
N THR A 19 5.71 11.61 10.51
CA THR A 19 6.13 12.89 11.11
C THR A 19 7.58 13.23 10.71
N ARG A 20 8.46 12.24 10.68
CA ARG A 20 9.87 12.40 10.27
C ARG A 20 9.99 12.94 8.84
N HIS A 21 9.06 12.58 7.98
CA HIS A 21 9.02 13.02 6.58
C HIS A 21 8.04 14.18 6.32
N GLY A 22 7.57 14.85 7.39
CA GLY A 22 6.66 15.99 7.28
C GLY A 22 5.25 15.62 6.78
N ARG A 23 4.87 14.36 6.88
CA ARG A 23 3.57 13.82 6.47
C ARG A 23 2.95 12.99 7.61
N PRO A 24 2.55 13.65 8.72
CA PRO A 24 1.88 12.96 9.80
C PRO A 24 0.58 12.32 9.28
N PRO A 25 0.21 11.14 9.77
CA PRO A 25 -1.05 10.50 9.38
C PRO A 25 -2.25 11.41 9.65
N ALA A 26 -3.19 11.44 8.72
CA ALA A 26 -4.48 12.06 8.94
C ALA A 26 -5.31 11.19 9.91
N PRO A 27 -6.14 11.80 10.77
CA PRO A 27 -7.13 11.06 11.51
C PRO A 27 -8.05 10.37 10.50
N VAL A 28 -8.20 9.05 10.64
CA VAL A 28 -9.18 8.32 9.81
C VAL A 28 -10.55 8.90 10.11
N PRO A 29 -11.30 9.39 9.13
CA PRO A 29 -12.67 9.78 9.35
C PRO A 29 -13.41 8.61 9.99
N GLU A 30 -14.16 8.86 11.05
CA GLU A 30 -15.08 7.87 11.59
C GLU A 30 -15.92 7.37 10.41
N ALA A 31 -15.92 6.07 10.16
CA ALA A 31 -16.64 5.49 9.03
C ALA A 31 -18.09 6.01 9.09
N ASP A 32 -18.53 6.65 8.01
CA ASP A 32 -19.88 7.17 7.91
C ASP A 32 -20.85 6.00 8.22
N PRO A 33 -21.81 6.15 9.14
CA PRO A 33 -22.78 5.10 9.43
C PRO A 33 -23.52 4.59 8.18
N TRP A 34 -23.52 5.36 7.10
CA TRP A 34 -24.10 5.02 5.80
C TRP A 34 -23.24 4.06 4.97
N ASP A 35 -21.92 4.04 5.13
CA ASP A 35 -21.03 3.06 4.49
C ASP A 35 -21.23 1.64 5.03
N ALA A 36 -21.83 1.50 6.20
CA ALA A 36 -22.17 0.20 6.79
C ALA A 36 -23.43 -0.45 6.18
N SER A 37 -24.23 0.31 5.41
CA SER A 37 -25.51 -0.19 4.86
C SER A 37 -25.39 -0.81 3.46
N ASP A 38 -24.32 -0.54 2.73
CA ASP A 38 -24.09 -1.10 1.38
C ASP A 38 -23.22 -2.36 1.37
N VAL A 39 -22.73 -2.80 2.52
CA VAL A 39 -22.01 -4.06 2.63
C VAL A 39 -23.06 -5.19 2.70
N ASP A 40 -23.24 -5.85 1.57
CA ASP A 40 -24.01 -7.07 1.42
C ASP A 40 -23.79 -7.97 2.64
N GLY A 41 -24.84 -8.27 3.38
CA GLY A 41 -24.89 -8.76 4.77
C GLY A 41 -24.20 -10.10 5.06
N SER A 42 -22.97 -10.29 4.61
CA SER A 42 -22.15 -11.40 5.09
C SER A 42 -21.54 -11.03 6.44
N ALA A 43 -21.81 -11.84 7.45
CA ALA A 43 -21.26 -11.70 8.81
C ALA A 43 -19.72 -11.62 8.81
N ASP A 44 -19.04 -12.19 7.83
CA ASP A 44 -17.59 -12.13 7.62
C ASP A 44 -17.09 -10.73 7.27
N ALA A 45 -17.83 -9.94 6.49
CA ALA A 45 -17.42 -8.57 6.14
C ALA A 45 -17.50 -7.62 7.34
N LEU A 46 -18.50 -7.79 8.22
CA LEU A 46 -18.67 -7.01 9.44
C LEU A 46 -17.59 -7.35 10.50
N ASP A 47 -17.16 -8.59 10.58
CA ASP A 47 -16.10 -9.02 11.52
C ASP A 47 -14.71 -8.53 11.05
N THR A 48 -14.48 -8.52 9.74
CA THR A 48 -13.28 -7.96 9.12
C THR A 48 -13.18 -6.44 9.36
N ALA A 49 -14.28 -5.70 9.22
CA ALA A 49 -14.32 -4.25 9.45
C ALA A 49 -14.10 -3.89 10.93
N ARG A 50 -14.63 -4.67 11.87
CA ARG A 50 -14.50 -4.43 13.32
C ARG A 50 -13.12 -4.75 13.92
N GLY A 51 -12.28 -5.47 13.20
CA GLY A 51 -10.93 -5.83 13.65
C GLY A 51 -9.80 -5.06 12.98
N ARG A 52 -10.11 -4.13 12.06
CA ARG A 52 -9.14 -3.40 11.25
C ARG A 52 -8.87 -2.02 11.85
N VAL A 53 -7.60 -1.68 11.99
CA VAL A 53 -7.15 -0.30 12.26
C VAL A 53 -6.57 0.24 10.97
N SER A 54 -7.00 1.43 10.55
CA SER A 54 -6.48 2.06 9.34
C SER A 54 -5.73 3.35 9.68
N VAL A 55 -4.62 3.57 8.99
CA VAL A 55 -3.79 4.78 9.11
C VAL A 55 -3.67 5.38 7.71
N LEU A 56 -4.06 6.64 7.57
CA LEU A 56 -4.08 7.35 6.29
C LEU A 56 -2.95 8.38 6.22
N PHE A 57 -2.23 8.39 5.10
CA PHE A 57 -1.26 9.43 4.75
C PHE A 57 -1.73 10.15 3.49
N ASP A 58 -2.11 11.42 3.67
CA ASP A 58 -2.51 12.27 2.56
C ASP A 58 -1.32 12.73 1.72
N GLY A 59 -1.59 13.09 0.47
CA GLY A 59 -0.61 13.66 -0.47
C GLY A 59 -0.21 12.68 -1.56
N SER A 60 0.99 12.82 -2.12
CA SER A 60 1.48 11.97 -3.21
C SER A 60 2.81 11.30 -2.80
N PRO A 61 2.83 9.96 -2.71
CA PRO A 61 1.68 9.07 -2.89
C PRO A 61 0.69 9.15 -1.72
N SER A 62 -0.61 8.96 -1.98
CA SER A 62 -1.57 8.67 -0.92
C SER A 62 -1.38 7.24 -0.45
N LEU A 63 -1.39 7.02 0.87
CA LEU A 63 -1.24 5.68 1.45
C LEU A 63 -2.34 5.42 2.46
N VAL A 64 -2.93 4.23 2.38
CA VAL A 64 -3.82 3.70 3.40
C VAL A 64 -3.22 2.41 3.95
N VAL A 65 -2.90 2.40 5.23
CA VAL A 65 -2.33 1.24 5.89
C VAL A 65 -3.42 0.55 6.69
N HIS A 66 -3.69 -0.70 6.37
CA HIS A 66 -4.63 -1.54 7.08
C HIS A 66 -3.87 -2.52 7.99
N LEU A 67 -4.06 -2.38 9.28
CA LEU A 67 -3.47 -3.23 10.30
C LEU A 67 -4.42 -4.38 10.61
N HIS A 68 -3.97 -5.61 10.40
CA HIS A 68 -4.71 -6.84 10.63
C HIS A 68 -4.23 -7.55 11.89
N ARG A 69 -5.11 -8.30 12.56
CA ARG A 69 -4.78 -9.03 13.79
C ARG A 69 -3.72 -10.12 13.63
N ASP A 70 -3.64 -10.70 12.44
CA ASP A 70 -2.69 -11.77 12.12
C ASP A 70 -1.26 -11.25 11.86
N GLY A 71 -1.07 -9.92 11.88
CA GLY A 71 0.22 -9.27 11.64
C GLY A 71 0.67 -9.27 10.18
N ARG A 72 -0.23 -9.62 9.27
CA ARG A 72 -0.08 -9.38 7.82
C ARG A 72 -0.86 -8.13 7.47
N ASP A 73 -0.15 -7.06 7.31
CA ASP A 73 -0.77 -5.75 7.09
C ASP A 73 -0.79 -5.43 5.60
N THR A 74 -1.74 -4.62 5.17
CA THR A 74 -1.86 -4.21 3.77
C THR A 74 -1.55 -2.71 3.66
N VAL A 75 -0.64 -2.35 2.76
CA VAL A 75 -0.36 -0.96 2.39
C VAL A 75 -0.96 -0.70 1.01
N ARG A 76 -2.04 0.06 0.98
CA ARG A 76 -2.68 0.51 -0.27
C ARG A 76 -2.04 1.81 -0.71
N VAL A 77 -1.55 1.83 -1.95
CA VAL A 77 -0.86 2.97 -2.55
C VAL A 77 -1.71 3.53 -3.68
N GLU A 78 -2.04 4.83 -3.63
CA GLU A 78 -2.82 5.55 -4.66
C GLU A 78 -4.15 4.87 -5.01
N ASP A 79 -4.73 4.11 -4.07
CA ASP A 79 -5.94 3.29 -4.25
C ASP A 79 -5.88 2.22 -5.36
N VAL A 80 -4.70 1.96 -5.92
CA VAL A 80 -4.53 1.08 -7.09
C VAL A 80 -3.54 -0.06 -6.90
N VAL A 81 -2.73 -0.03 -5.84
CA VAL A 81 -1.78 -1.10 -5.52
C VAL A 81 -1.92 -1.50 -4.07
N ASP A 82 -2.09 -2.78 -3.81
CA ASP A 82 -2.04 -3.35 -2.47
C ASP A 82 -0.73 -4.13 -2.30
N LEU A 83 0.00 -3.82 -1.23
CA LEU A 83 1.22 -4.52 -0.82
C LEU A 83 0.93 -5.27 0.48
N ASP A 84 1.14 -6.59 0.49
CA ASP A 84 1.07 -7.39 1.71
C ASP A 84 2.40 -7.32 2.45
N VAL A 85 2.40 -6.75 3.64
CA VAL A 85 3.61 -6.45 4.38
C VAL A 85 3.52 -7.03 5.80
N PRO A 86 4.49 -7.86 6.23
CA PRO A 86 4.57 -8.27 7.62
C PRO A 86 4.74 -7.06 8.55
N ARG A 87 4.08 -7.05 9.70
CA ARG A 87 4.07 -5.92 10.64
C ARG A 87 5.46 -5.39 11.00
N ARG A 88 6.45 -6.29 11.13
CA ARG A 88 7.84 -5.93 11.44
C ARG A 88 8.50 -5.00 10.39
N ASP A 89 8.05 -5.05 9.16
CA ASP A 89 8.63 -4.30 8.04
C ASP A 89 7.75 -3.11 7.61
N LEU A 90 6.58 -2.99 8.20
CA LEU A 90 5.54 -2.04 7.80
C LEU A 90 6.02 -0.58 7.81
N ALA A 91 6.63 -0.14 8.92
CA ALA A 91 7.12 1.24 9.03
C ALA A 91 8.22 1.54 7.99
N ALA A 92 9.12 0.59 7.73
CA ALA A 92 10.18 0.74 6.73
C ALA A 92 9.63 0.80 5.30
N VAL A 93 8.60 0.00 4.99
CA VAL A 93 7.93 0.05 3.67
C VAL A 93 7.22 1.39 3.48
N VAL A 94 6.45 1.84 4.48
CA VAL A 94 5.77 3.14 4.43
C VAL A 94 6.80 4.27 4.29
N GLU A 95 7.89 4.25 5.05
CA GLU A 95 8.96 5.24 4.94
C GLU A 95 9.56 5.25 3.53
N ALA A 96 9.86 4.08 2.96
CA ALA A 96 10.38 3.98 1.59
C ALA A 96 9.43 4.57 0.54
N LEU A 97 8.12 4.35 0.70
CA LEU A 97 7.10 4.95 -0.17
C LEU A 97 7.02 6.47 -0.02
N LEU A 98 7.03 6.98 1.22
CA LEU A 98 6.96 8.42 1.51
C LEU A 98 8.13 9.20 0.93
N VAL A 99 9.33 8.59 0.86
CA VAL A 99 10.53 9.20 0.26
C VAL A 99 10.74 8.85 -1.22
N GLY A 100 9.79 8.14 -1.85
CA GLY A 100 9.85 7.79 -3.27
C GLY A 100 10.87 6.70 -3.62
N ARG A 101 11.28 5.85 -2.66
CA ARG A 101 12.16 4.70 -2.88
C ARG A 101 11.40 3.48 -3.41
N ALA A 102 10.53 3.69 -4.35
CA ALA A 102 9.79 2.64 -5.03
C ALA A 102 10.16 2.62 -6.52
N ARG A 103 9.92 1.50 -7.17
CA ARG A 103 10.21 1.31 -8.61
C ARG A 103 9.05 0.58 -9.27
N ARG A 104 8.95 0.70 -10.58
CA ARG A 104 8.05 -0.12 -11.39
C ARG A 104 8.84 -1.22 -12.07
N ARG A 105 8.37 -2.45 -11.94
CA ARG A 105 8.91 -3.60 -12.67
C ARG A 105 7.93 -3.97 -13.77
N PRO A 106 8.34 -3.93 -15.05
CA PRO A 106 7.48 -4.38 -16.15
C PRO A 106 7.13 -5.85 -15.96
N THR A 107 5.85 -6.16 -15.98
CA THR A 107 5.42 -7.55 -16.00
C THR A 107 5.48 -8.04 -17.44
N VAL A 108 6.30 -9.05 -17.71
CA VAL A 108 6.48 -9.62 -19.06
C VAL A 108 5.17 -10.24 -19.50
N ARG A 109 4.44 -9.56 -20.38
CA ARG A 109 3.37 -10.18 -21.15
C ARG A 109 4.01 -10.93 -22.33
N GLY A 110 3.48 -12.10 -22.65
CA GLY A 110 3.81 -12.76 -23.92
C GLY A 110 3.55 -11.83 -25.11
N PHE A 111 4.20 -12.12 -26.25
CA PHE A 111 4.18 -11.30 -27.47
C PHE A 111 2.77 -10.77 -27.87
N LEU A 112 1.75 -11.61 -27.77
CA LEU A 112 0.35 -11.24 -28.04
C LEU A 112 -0.21 -10.20 -27.06
N GLY A 113 0.18 -10.28 -25.79
CA GLY A 113 -0.26 -9.31 -24.78
C GLY A 113 0.37 -7.93 -24.96
N ASN A 114 1.63 -7.88 -25.41
CA ASN A 114 2.30 -6.63 -25.75
C ASN A 114 1.68 -5.98 -26.98
N LEU A 115 1.36 -6.77 -28.00
CA LEU A 115 0.71 -6.26 -29.23
C LEU A 115 -0.67 -5.66 -28.95
N LEU A 116 -1.49 -6.34 -28.13
CA LEU A 116 -2.78 -5.85 -27.68
C LEU A 116 -2.67 -4.58 -26.80
N GLY A 117 -1.66 -4.53 -25.93
CA GLY A 117 -1.39 -3.36 -25.10
C GLY A 117 -1.07 -2.11 -25.94
N VAL A 118 -0.24 -2.25 -26.96
CA VAL A 118 0.09 -1.16 -27.90
C VAL A 118 -1.14 -0.72 -28.70
N LEU A 119 -1.94 -1.67 -29.20
CA LEU A 119 -3.16 -1.39 -29.96
C LEU A 119 -4.24 -0.64 -29.15
N LEU A 120 -4.34 -0.93 -27.85
CA LEU A 120 -5.34 -0.35 -26.96
C LEU A 120 -4.83 0.89 -26.21
N SER A 121 -3.63 1.37 -26.50
CA SER A 121 -2.95 2.48 -25.78
C SER A 121 -2.91 2.26 -24.27
N ASN A 122 -2.87 1.00 -23.85
CA ASN A 122 -2.89 0.62 -22.46
C ASN A 122 -1.44 0.46 -21.98
N PRO A 123 -0.99 1.16 -20.93
CA PRO A 123 0.36 1.02 -20.42
C PRO A 123 0.65 -0.45 -20.08
N ALA A 124 1.86 -0.90 -20.36
CA ALA A 124 2.27 -2.24 -20.02
C ALA A 124 2.00 -2.50 -18.53
N PRO A 125 1.45 -3.68 -18.17
CA PRO A 125 1.26 -4.01 -16.76
C PRO A 125 2.62 -4.01 -16.08
N SER A 126 2.62 -3.50 -14.88
CA SER A 126 3.82 -3.41 -14.06
C SER A 126 3.46 -3.70 -12.61
N ASP A 127 4.44 -4.14 -11.86
CA ASP A 127 4.34 -4.25 -10.42
C ASP A 127 5.01 -3.05 -9.78
N LEU A 128 4.44 -2.56 -8.69
CA LEU A 128 5.10 -1.65 -7.79
C LEU A 128 6.05 -2.47 -6.91
N VAL A 129 7.31 -2.09 -6.85
CA VAL A 129 8.33 -2.79 -6.07
C VAL A 129 8.91 -1.84 -5.04
N VAL A 130 8.93 -2.29 -3.78
CA VAL A 130 9.53 -1.56 -2.65
C VAL A 130 10.57 -2.46 -1.99
N ARG A 131 11.80 -1.95 -1.84
CA ARG A 131 12.88 -2.65 -1.15
C ARG A 131 13.19 -1.98 0.18
N VAL A 132 13.30 -2.79 1.22
CA VAL A 132 13.62 -2.35 2.57
C VAL A 132 14.74 -3.19 3.18
N GLY A 133 15.54 -2.60 4.05
CA GLY A 133 16.72 -3.25 4.63
C GLY A 133 17.94 -3.17 3.73
N GLY A 134 18.99 -3.92 4.10
CA GLY A 134 20.26 -3.95 3.38
C GLY A 134 21.30 -2.92 3.88
N GLU A 135 20.88 -1.87 4.56
CA GLU A 135 21.82 -0.85 5.10
C GLU A 135 22.62 -1.41 6.31
N ASP A 136 22.04 -2.36 7.04
CA ASP A 136 22.66 -2.99 8.21
C ASP A 136 23.39 -4.29 7.87
N GLY A 137 23.65 -4.59 6.58
CA GLY A 137 24.21 -5.86 6.13
C GLY A 137 23.23 -7.02 6.13
N SER A 138 21.96 -6.80 6.47
CA SER A 138 20.88 -7.77 6.29
C SER A 138 20.49 -7.88 4.80
N ALA A 139 20.05 -9.04 4.36
CA ALA A 139 19.53 -9.18 3.01
C ALA A 139 18.33 -8.23 2.78
N PRO A 140 18.32 -7.45 1.69
CA PRO A 140 17.18 -6.61 1.38
C PRO A 140 15.92 -7.46 1.19
N ARG A 141 14.81 -7.00 1.74
CA ARG A 141 13.49 -7.60 1.53
C ARG A 141 12.75 -6.79 0.48
N GLU A 142 12.03 -7.48 -0.37
CA GLU A 142 11.29 -6.89 -1.46
C GLU A 142 9.81 -7.17 -1.27
N TYR A 143 8.99 -6.15 -1.49
CA TYR A 143 7.53 -6.21 -1.48
C TYR A 143 7.04 -5.71 -2.81
N ASP A 144 6.16 -6.45 -3.45
CA ASP A 144 5.61 -6.11 -4.75
C ASP A 144 4.10 -6.29 -4.78
N GLY A 145 3.46 -5.53 -5.65
CA GLY A 145 2.03 -5.61 -5.88
C GLY A 145 1.67 -5.16 -7.29
N PRO A 146 0.68 -5.81 -7.91
CA PRO A 146 0.27 -5.47 -9.27
C PRO A 146 -0.35 -4.08 -9.33
N VAL A 147 0.09 -3.29 -10.30
CA VAL A 147 -0.50 -1.99 -10.61
C VAL A 147 -1.78 -2.23 -11.42
N LEU A 148 -2.92 -1.95 -10.82
CA LEU A 148 -4.22 -2.11 -11.47
C LEU A 148 -4.42 -1.09 -12.60
N MET A 149 -5.37 -1.36 -13.49
CA MET A 149 -5.61 -0.58 -14.72
C MET A 149 -5.98 0.90 -14.49
N ALA A 150 -6.34 1.31 -13.27
CA ALA A 150 -6.57 2.72 -12.90
C ALA A 150 -5.28 3.54 -12.72
N ALA A 151 -4.12 2.88 -12.70
CA ALA A 151 -2.82 3.50 -12.49
C ALA A 151 -2.46 4.65 -13.46
N PRO A 152 -2.90 4.70 -14.71
CA PRO A 152 -2.60 5.84 -15.59
C PRO A 152 -3.06 7.19 -15.04
N LEU A 153 -3.99 7.18 -14.07
CA LEU A 153 -4.47 8.39 -13.40
C LEU A 153 -3.57 8.85 -12.25
N SER A 154 -2.65 7.99 -11.78
CA SER A 154 -1.71 8.34 -10.72
C SER A 154 -0.42 8.95 -11.30
N GLY A 155 -0.27 10.26 -11.17
CA GLY A 155 0.95 10.97 -11.57
C GLY A 155 2.19 10.47 -10.83
N TRP A 156 2.04 10.07 -9.57
CA TRP A 156 3.15 9.54 -8.77
C TRP A 156 3.66 8.19 -9.30
N LEU A 157 2.76 7.23 -9.54
CA LEU A 157 3.15 5.93 -10.10
C LEU A 157 3.84 6.08 -11.46
N MET A 158 3.37 7.00 -12.30
CA MET A 158 3.98 7.24 -13.62
C MET A 158 5.35 7.91 -13.53
N SER A 159 5.66 8.60 -12.44
CA SER A 159 6.96 9.24 -12.22
C SER A 159 8.04 8.29 -11.70
N LEU A 160 7.66 7.10 -11.23
CA LEU A 160 8.61 6.14 -10.68
C LEU A 160 9.56 5.58 -11.75
N PRO A 161 10.83 5.36 -11.38
CA PRO A 161 11.78 4.71 -12.26
C PRO A 161 11.35 3.29 -12.60
N VAL A 162 11.62 2.87 -13.83
CA VAL A 162 11.37 1.50 -14.30
C VAL A 162 12.63 0.68 -14.09
N GLU A 163 12.50 -0.51 -13.54
CA GLU A 163 13.59 -1.50 -13.48
C GLU A 163 13.85 -2.07 -14.89
N ASP A 164 15.11 -2.09 -15.29
CA ASP A 164 15.57 -2.72 -16.53
C ASP A 164 15.58 -4.26 -16.41
#